data_22203af3fccbd6fa8facd0c54a8e03d6
#
_entry.id   22203af3fccbd6fa8facd0c54a8e03d6
#
_cell.length_a   1.000
_cell.length_b   1.000
_cell.length_c   1.000
_cell.angle_alpha   90.00
_cell.angle_beta   90.00
_cell.angle_gamma   90.00
#
_symmetry.space_group_name_H-M   'P 1'
#
loop_
_entity.id
_entity.type
_entity.pdbx_description
1 polymer ?
#
loop_
_entity_poly.entity_id
_entity_poly.type
_entity_poly.pdbx_seq_one_letter_code
_entity_poly.pdbx_strand_id
1 'polypeptide(L)'
;MMRWPERKNGTLIPDPDDPSGRIMKRVPRGEGIYSTSGEGIDNDGDGRTNEDGIGGLDLHRNYPENWRPESEMTGRGFTQRGAGEYPLSEPETRAVFTFLLTHPNIYVVNSMDTRVPMHLRPPSTSPSEERMYPEDLKWYRYFDDLGQQITGYEKAGDVYDDYGSGQPLFGHGPDFGYWYYGAVWYGDEIWNGGQYKDYDGDGDKDQIDLLRWDDEENNGEGFIEWKPIRHPLHDSVEVGGFHPKFFSQNPPAAHLEEWVSKQALFNLEMVKHLPRLEWEEAVVKRVKRHKGDSADYDLTIRFRNTGRLPTALSQAHLVKIVKPDEVRIVFDASKGEKLQYRVLDPVPETRRRESMMVNDDERSTPEFISKPAGFTPGGAIGEAVFRVRVFDNAAINGKATVLTTRAGILEAREFVISSL
;
A
#
# COMPACT_ATOMS: atom_id res chain seq x y z
N MET A 1 16.30 -12.40 25.65
CA MET A 1 17.64 -13.00 25.46
C MET A 1 17.88 -14.00 26.58
N MET A 2 18.63 -15.07 26.33
CA MET A 2 19.05 -16.05 27.31
C MET A 2 20.58 -15.98 27.47
N ARG A 3 21.09 -16.04 28.72
CA ARG A 3 22.54 -16.11 29.01
C ARG A 3 22.82 -17.22 30.02
N TRP A 4 24.01 -17.83 29.94
CA TRP A 4 24.48 -18.81 30.89
C TRP A 4 25.99 -18.66 31.15
N PRO A 5 26.48 -19.06 32.32
CA PRO A 5 27.90 -19.04 32.62
C PRO A 5 28.69 -19.98 31.68
N GLU A 6 29.71 -19.46 31.04
CA GLU A 6 30.55 -20.21 30.11
C GLU A 6 32.02 -19.87 30.33
N ARG A 7 32.80 -20.80 30.84
CA ARG A 7 34.20 -20.57 31.23
C ARG A 7 35.20 -20.70 30.11
N LYS A 8 34.90 -21.42 29.03
CA LYS A 8 35.86 -21.71 27.97
C LYS A 8 35.65 -20.92 26.69
N ASN A 9 34.40 -20.64 26.35
CA ASN A 9 34.03 -20.06 25.08
C ASN A 9 33.14 -18.85 25.25
N GLY A 10 33.06 -18.30 26.45
CA GLY A 10 32.21 -17.14 26.72
C GLY A 10 32.55 -15.96 25.83
N THR A 11 31.53 -15.22 25.42
CA THR A 11 31.61 -14.08 24.51
C THR A 11 31.03 -12.81 25.11
N LEU A 12 30.54 -12.87 26.35
CA LEU A 12 29.92 -11.74 27.05
C LEU A 12 30.50 -11.58 28.46
N ILE A 13 30.61 -10.34 28.88
CA ILE A 13 30.83 -9.93 30.26
C ILE A 13 29.75 -8.92 30.67
N PRO A 14 29.45 -8.73 31.97
CA PRO A 14 28.74 -7.54 32.41
C PRO A 14 29.45 -6.30 31.89
N ASP A 15 28.71 -5.33 31.39
CA ASP A 15 29.32 -4.11 30.89
C ASP A 15 29.97 -3.35 32.05
N PRO A 16 31.28 -3.01 31.98
CA PRO A 16 31.94 -2.25 33.06
C PRO A 16 31.33 -0.87 33.29
N ASP A 17 30.69 -0.29 32.27
CA ASP A 17 30.12 1.05 32.31
C ASP A 17 28.66 1.02 32.81
N ASP A 18 28.10 -0.18 33.01
CA ASP A 18 26.81 -0.40 33.67
C ASP A 18 26.97 -0.94 35.12
N PRO A 19 26.94 -0.08 36.13
CA PRO A 19 27.05 -0.52 37.54
C PRO A 19 25.89 -1.38 38.00
N SER A 20 24.75 -1.39 37.31
CA SER A 20 23.61 -2.25 37.61
C SER A 20 23.83 -3.69 37.16
N GLY A 21 24.75 -3.95 36.24
CA GLY A 21 25.02 -5.28 35.69
C GLY A 21 23.90 -5.83 34.79
N ARG A 22 23.00 -4.97 34.33
CA ARG A 22 21.91 -5.34 33.42
C ARG A 22 22.41 -5.53 32.00
N ILE A 23 23.30 -4.65 31.54
CA ILE A 23 23.84 -4.68 30.18
C ILE A 23 25.01 -5.64 30.08
N MET A 24 25.12 -6.30 28.93
CA MET A 24 26.20 -7.24 28.64
C MET A 24 27.02 -6.72 27.44
N LYS A 25 28.34 -6.64 27.64
CA LYS A 25 29.30 -6.26 26.60
C LYS A 25 29.86 -7.49 25.91
N ARG A 26 29.90 -7.45 24.58
CA ARG A 26 30.49 -8.52 23.77
C ARG A 26 32.01 -8.41 23.77
N VAL A 27 32.66 -9.54 24.00
CA VAL A 27 34.13 -9.68 24.00
C VAL A 27 34.56 -10.85 23.10
N PRO A 28 35.85 -10.93 22.73
CA PRO A 28 36.35 -12.08 21.98
C PRO A 28 36.04 -13.42 22.64
N ARG A 29 35.85 -14.46 21.84
CA ARG A 29 35.54 -15.81 22.35
C ARG A 29 36.62 -16.30 23.31
N GLY A 30 36.21 -16.71 24.50
CA GLY A 30 37.12 -17.18 25.58
C GLY A 30 37.51 -16.09 26.55
N GLU A 31 37.23 -14.82 26.30
CA GLU A 31 37.44 -13.71 27.24
C GLU A 31 36.17 -13.41 28.06
N GLY A 32 35.01 -13.88 27.60
CA GLY A 32 33.75 -13.73 28.31
C GLY A 32 33.52 -14.79 29.39
N ILE A 33 32.66 -14.46 30.31
CA ILE A 33 32.21 -15.38 31.39
C ILE A 33 30.76 -15.88 31.16
N TYR A 34 30.10 -15.35 30.14
CA TYR A 34 28.78 -15.78 29.70
C TYR A 34 28.75 -16.08 28.20
N SER A 35 27.88 -17.00 27.83
CA SER A 35 27.41 -17.16 26.44
C SER A 35 25.94 -16.76 26.37
N THR A 36 25.48 -16.42 25.16
CA THR A 36 24.11 -16.00 24.90
C THR A 36 23.54 -16.71 23.71
N SER A 37 22.24 -16.90 23.76
CA SER A 37 21.46 -17.42 22.64
C SER A 37 20.07 -16.79 22.62
N GLY A 38 19.34 -17.00 21.52
CA GLY A 38 17.93 -16.65 21.40
C GLY A 38 17.09 -17.44 22.38
N GLU A 39 16.87 -18.70 22.10
CA GLU A 39 16.02 -19.56 22.97
C GLU A 39 16.65 -20.91 23.32
N GLY A 40 17.49 -21.50 22.48
CA GLY A 40 18.14 -22.77 22.75
C GLY A 40 17.26 -24.01 22.57
N ILE A 41 16.15 -23.89 21.87
CA ILE A 41 15.20 -24.98 21.56
C ILE A 41 15.22 -25.18 20.04
N ASP A 42 15.09 -26.42 19.62
CA ASP A 42 14.84 -26.80 18.23
C ASP A 42 13.32 -26.79 18.00
N ASN A 43 12.80 -25.71 17.40
CA ASN A 43 11.36 -25.52 17.25
C ASN A 43 10.81 -26.18 16.00
N ASP A 44 11.63 -26.36 14.96
CA ASP A 44 11.21 -26.97 13.70
C ASP A 44 11.58 -28.46 13.58
N GLY A 45 12.38 -28.98 14.53
CA GLY A 45 12.75 -30.40 14.59
C GLY A 45 13.86 -30.78 13.61
N ASP A 46 14.64 -29.84 13.09
CA ASP A 46 15.72 -30.08 12.12
C ASP A 46 17.04 -30.55 12.78
N GLY A 47 17.08 -30.61 14.09
CA GLY A 47 18.22 -31.05 14.89
C GLY A 47 19.21 -29.95 15.23
N ARG A 48 18.90 -28.70 14.93
CA ARG A 48 19.65 -27.52 15.33
C ARG A 48 18.91 -26.74 16.40
N THR A 49 19.60 -25.88 17.08
CA THR A 49 19.03 -24.98 18.12
C THR A 49 19.49 -23.56 17.88
N ASN A 50 18.65 -22.58 18.24
CA ASN A 50 18.95 -21.15 18.17
C ASN A 50 19.06 -20.56 16.75
N GLU A 51 18.67 -21.24 15.72
CA GLU A 51 18.53 -20.71 14.37
C GLU A 51 17.09 -20.31 14.05
N ASP A 52 16.13 -20.88 14.78
CA ASP A 52 14.75 -20.42 14.74
C ASP A 52 14.65 -19.07 15.42
N GLY A 53 14.28 -18.05 14.72
CA GLY A 53 14.12 -16.72 15.30
C GLY A 53 12.98 -16.66 16.32
N ILE A 54 13.02 -15.67 17.21
CA ILE A 54 11.96 -15.44 18.21
C ILE A 54 10.62 -15.06 17.55
N GLY A 55 10.63 -14.70 16.28
CA GLY A 55 9.45 -14.15 15.65
C GLY A 55 8.93 -14.98 14.57
N GLY A 56 8.19 -15.65 14.26
CA GLY A 56 7.57 -16.28 13.11
C GLY A 56 8.00 -15.69 11.76
N LEU A 57 7.22 -15.99 10.77
CA LEU A 57 7.43 -15.58 9.39
C LEU A 57 7.24 -14.06 9.21
N ASP A 58 8.00 -13.47 8.31
CA ASP A 58 7.83 -12.07 7.91
C ASP A 58 6.76 -11.95 6.82
N LEU A 59 5.59 -11.45 7.21
CA LEU A 59 4.45 -11.32 6.29
C LEU A 59 4.75 -10.36 5.12
N HIS A 60 5.69 -9.41 5.28
CA HIS A 60 6.16 -8.55 4.20
C HIS A 60 7.08 -9.25 3.19
N ARG A 61 7.34 -10.54 3.35
CA ARG A 61 8.07 -11.38 2.36
C ARG A 61 7.14 -12.37 1.65
N ASN A 62 5.86 -12.39 1.98
CA ASN A 62 4.90 -13.37 1.46
C ASN A 62 3.99 -12.86 0.33
N TYR A 63 4.16 -11.62 -0.14
CA TYR A 63 3.43 -11.09 -1.30
C TYR A 63 4.03 -11.61 -2.63
N PRO A 64 3.23 -11.69 -3.71
CA PRO A 64 3.64 -12.37 -4.93
C PRO A 64 4.69 -11.62 -5.77
N GLU A 65 4.81 -10.28 -5.61
CA GLU A 65 5.79 -9.52 -6.40
C GLU A 65 7.21 -9.85 -5.99
N ASN A 66 7.99 -10.33 -6.94
CA ASN A 66 9.38 -10.76 -6.74
C ASN A 66 9.56 -11.76 -5.58
N TRP A 67 8.54 -12.54 -5.25
CA TRP A 67 8.68 -13.57 -4.21
C TRP A 67 9.81 -14.56 -4.55
N ARG A 68 10.54 -14.97 -3.54
CA ARG A 68 11.61 -15.98 -3.67
C ARG A 68 11.40 -17.10 -2.67
N PRO A 69 11.64 -18.36 -3.07
CA PRO A 69 11.63 -19.49 -2.15
C PRO A 69 12.75 -19.35 -1.11
N GLU A 70 12.62 -20.04 0.00
CA GLU A 70 13.58 -20.02 1.10
C GLU A 70 15.02 -20.35 0.65
N SER A 71 15.20 -21.25 -0.31
CA SER A 71 16.50 -21.58 -0.88
C SER A 71 17.24 -20.40 -1.53
N GLU A 72 16.53 -19.35 -1.91
CA GLU A 72 17.07 -18.13 -2.53
C GLU A 72 17.06 -16.92 -1.57
N MET A 73 16.60 -17.12 -0.34
CA MET A 73 16.48 -16.09 0.69
C MET A 73 17.49 -16.32 1.80
N THR A 74 17.84 -15.28 2.52
CA THR A 74 18.73 -15.36 3.69
C THR A 74 18.03 -15.82 4.97
N GLY A 75 16.73 -16.01 4.95
CA GLY A 75 15.91 -16.45 6.08
C GLY A 75 15.21 -17.76 5.83
N ARG A 76 14.82 -18.45 6.89
CA ARG A 76 14.08 -19.70 6.83
C ARG A 76 12.58 -19.46 6.81
N GLY A 77 11.80 -20.45 6.34
CA GLY A 77 10.36 -20.37 6.16
C GLY A 77 9.57 -19.92 7.37
N PHE A 78 10.05 -20.17 8.58
CA PHE A 78 9.38 -19.85 9.85
C PHE A 78 10.14 -18.83 10.71
N THR A 79 11.12 -18.14 10.16
CA THR A 79 11.87 -17.08 10.84
C THR A 79 11.42 -15.69 10.37
N GLN A 80 11.84 -14.65 11.06
CA GLN A 80 11.54 -13.25 10.72
C GLN A 80 11.94 -12.85 9.28
N ARG A 81 12.78 -13.62 8.61
CA ARG A 81 13.17 -13.44 7.20
C ARG A 81 12.55 -14.47 6.27
N GLY A 82 11.74 -15.35 6.81
CA GLY A 82 11.04 -16.37 6.06
C GLY A 82 9.92 -15.79 5.21
N ALA A 83 9.73 -16.37 4.03
CA ALA A 83 8.76 -15.90 3.04
C ALA A 83 7.53 -16.81 2.90
N GLY A 84 7.43 -17.86 3.72
CA GLY A 84 6.40 -18.88 3.60
C GLY A 84 6.70 -19.92 2.50
N GLU A 85 5.87 -20.95 2.39
CA GLU A 85 6.07 -22.05 1.44
C GLU A 85 5.87 -21.60 -0.02
N TYR A 86 4.95 -20.66 -0.25
CA TYR A 86 4.64 -20.09 -1.56
C TYR A 86 4.04 -18.68 -1.38
N PRO A 87 3.97 -17.87 -2.44
CA PRO A 87 3.35 -16.56 -2.34
C PRO A 87 1.92 -16.65 -1.81
N LEU A 88 1.59 -15.86 -0.79
CA LEU A 88 0.28 -15.89 -0.13
C LEU A 88 -0.04 -17.22 0.58
N SER A 89 0.97 -17.95 1.02
CA SER A 89 0.77 -19.13 1.88
C SER A 89 0.10 -18.74 3.21
N GLU A 90 0.42 -17.55 3.71
CA GLU A 90 -0.06 -17.08 5.00
C GLU A 90 -1.50 -16.55 4.91
N PRO A 91 -2.37 -16.91 5.85
CA PRO A 91 -3.77 -16.48 5.85
C PRO A 91 -3.92 -14.96 5.96
N GLU A 92 -3.03 -14.28 6.67
CA GLU A 92 -3.04 -12.83 6.85
C GLU A 92 -2.76 -12.11 5.52
N THR A 93 -1.69 -12.45 4.83
CA THR A 93 -1.34 -11.84 3.54
C THR A 93 -2.37 -12.16 2.48
N ARG A 94 -2.89 -13.39 2.47
CA ARG A 94 -3.98 -13.81 1.57
C ARG A 94 -5.28 -13.04 1.84
N ALA A 95 -5.60 -12.75 3.10
CA ALA A 95 -6.78 -11.96 3.47
C ALA A 95 -6.64 -10.52 2.95
N VAL A 96 -5.50 -9.85 3.18
CA VAL A 96 -5.23 -8.50 2.68
C VAL A 96 -5.26 -8.47 1.14
N PHE A 97 -4.59 -9.41 0.50
CA PHE A 97 -4.57 -9.54 -0.96
C PHE A 97 -5.99 -9.69 -1.53
N THR A 98 -6.78 -10.61 -0.98
CA THR A 98 -8.16 -10.85 -1.44
C THR A 98 -9.05 -9.62 -1.21
N PHE A 99 -8.92 -8.98 -0.05
CA PHE A 99 -9.64 -7.75 0.26
C PHE A 99 -9.34 -6.67 -0.76
N LEU A 100 -8.09 -6.39 -1.06
CA LEU A 100 -7.70 -5.38 -2.04
C LEU A 100 -8.24 -5.71 -3.44
N LEU A 101 -8.11 -6.95 -3.92
CA LEU A 101 -8.62 -7.32 -5.24
C LEU A 101 -10.14 -7.22 -5.37
N THR A 102 -10.88 -7.39 -4.27
CA THR A 102 -12.33 -7.21 -4.25
C THR A 102 -12.76 -5.75 -4.00
N HIS A 103 -11.81 -4.87 -3.66
CA HIS A 103 -12.03 -3.44 -3.45
C HIS A 103 -11.11 -2.59 -4.33
N PRO A 104 -11.24 -2.66 -5.67
CA PRO A 104 -10.34 -1.97 -6.60
C PRO A 104 -10.38 -0.43 -6.48
N ASN A 105 -11.33 0.11 -5.73
CA ASN A 105 -11.47 1.53 -5.44
C ASN A 105 -10.46 2.06 -4.40
N ILE A 106 -9.77 1.21 -3.68
CA ILE A 106 -8.72 1.65 -2.73
C ILE A 106 -7.53 2.18 -3.51
N TYR A 107 -7.17 3.44 -3.31
CA TYR A 107 -6.11 4.10 -4.07
C TYR A 107 -4.82 4.27 -3.28
N VAL A 108 -4.91 4.43 -1.96
CA VAL A 108 -3.77 4.57 -1.06
C VAL A 108 -3.81 3.48 0.00
N VAL A 109 -2.69 2.85 0.23
CA VAL A 109 -2.47 1.87 1.30
C VAL A 109 -1.22 2.31 2.07
N ASN A 110 -1.26 2.17 3.38
CA ASN A 110 -0.10 2.30 4.22
C ASN A 110 -0.07 1.13 5.20
N SER A 111 0.92 0.27 5.07
CA SER A 111 1.22 -0.78 6.03
C SER A 111 2.30 -0.28 6.98
N MET A 112 2.10 -0.50 8.28
CA MET A 112 3.01 -0.01 9.30
C MET A 112 3.92 -1.13 9.78
N ASP A 113 5.20 -0.85 9.81
CA ASP A 113 6.26 -1.69 10.32
C ASP A 113 7.09 -0.93 11.37
N THR A 114 8.24 -1.43 11.72
CA THR A 114 9.13 -0.89 12.75
C THR A 114 10.54 -1.46 12.52
N ARG A 115 11.61 -0.81 12.85
CA ARG A 115 11.88 0.21 13.88
C ARG A 115 12.87 1.28 13.43
N VAL A 116 12.79 1.72 12.21
CA VAL A 116 13.56 2.86 11.72
C VAL A 116 12.55 3.87 11.20
N PRO A 117 12.26 4.98 11.90
CA PRO A 117 11.25 5.95 11.47
C PRO A 117 11.53 6.42 10.05
N MET A 118 10.77 5.90 9.10
CA MET A 118 11.00 6.13 7.68
C MET A 118 9.73 5.91 6.88
N HIS A 119 9.49 6.78 5.90
CA HIS A 119 8.47 6.54 4.88
C HIS A 119 9.05 5.69 3.76
N LEU A 120 8.64 4.40 3.71
CA LEU A 120 9.15 3.44 2.75
C LEU A 120 8.19 3.25 1.58
N ARG A 121 8.69 3.44 0.38
CA ARG A 121 7.97 3.23 -0.88
C ARG A 121 8.63 2.13 -1.74
N PRO A 122 7.93 1.58 -2.74
CA PRO A 122 8.56 0.71 -3.72
C PRO A 122 9.60 1.50 -4.56
N PRO A 123 10.52 0.83 -5.22
CA PRO A 123 10.70 -0.63 -5.27
C PRO A 123 11.62 -1.17 -4.16
N SER A 124 11.54 -2.47 -3.93
CA SER A 124 12.41 -3.16 -2.98
C SER A 124 13.50 -4.02 -3.61
N THR A 125 13.62 -4.05 -4.95
CA THR A 125 14.58 -4.91 -5.66
C THR A 125 15.48 -4.18 -6.65
N SER A 126 15.31 -2.88 -6.81
CA SER A 126 16.11 -2.04 -7.72
C SER A 126 15.83 -0.56 -7.43
N PRO A 127 16.64 0.38 -7.94
CA PRO A 127 16.36 1.81 -7.82
C PRO A 127 15.03 2.23 -8.43
N SER A 128 14.38 3.21 -7.82
CA SER A 128 13.08 3.74 -8.27
C SER A 128 13.09 4.23 -9.71
N GLU A 129 14.15 4.92 -10.11
CA GLU A 129 14.32 5.52 -11.44
C GLU A 129 14.38 4.50 -12.56
N GLU A 130 14.78 3.27 -12.25
CA GLU A 130 14.89 2.19 -13.23
C GLU A 130 13.57 1.45 -13.48
N ARG A 131 12.69 1.46 -12.50
CA ARG A 131 11.52 0.56 -12.52
C ARG A 131 10.18 1.28 -12.51
N MET A 132 10.10 2.47 -11.91
CA MET A 132 8.82 3.19 -11.78
C MET A 132 8.60 4.15 -12.94
N TYR A 133 7.33 4.37 -13.30
CA TYR A 133 6.98 5.45 -14.20
C TYR A 133 7.35 6.80 -13.59
N PRO A 134 8.03 7.70 -14.32
CA PRO A 134 8.44 9.00 -13.78
C PRO A 134 7.29 9.84 -13.23
N GLU A 135 6.10 9.76 -13.84
CA GLU A 135 4.90 10.46 -13.40
C GLU A 135 4.39 9.95 -12.06
N ASP A 136 4.50 8.65 -11.82
CA ASP A 136 4.11 8.01 -10.56
C ASP A 136 5.14 8.28 -9.48
N LEU A 137 6.44 8.18 -9.81
CA LEU A 137 7.54 8.47 -8.89
C LEU A 137 7.50 9.91 -8.37
N LYS A 138 7.06 10.87 -9.18
CA LYS A 138 6.81 12.24 -8.74
C LYS A 138 5.84 12.31 -7.55
N TRP A 139 4.77 11.50 -7.55
CA TRP A 139 3.81 11.46 -6.47
C TRP A 139 4.40 10.85 -5.20
N TYR A 140 5.16 9.77 -5.34
CA TYR A 140 5.86 9.18 -4.20
C TYR A 140 6.84 10.17 -3.58
N ARG A 141 7.69 10.83 -4.37
CA ARG A 141 8.60 11.86 -3.85
C ARG A 141 7.89 13.03 -3.18
N TYR A 142 6.76 13.46 -3.75
CA TYR A 142 5.94 14.48 -3.13
C TYR A 142 5.40 14.02 -1.76
N PHE A 143 4.97 12.76 -1.64
CA PHE A 143 4.51 12.22 -0.37
C PHE A 143 5.67 11.91 0.59
N ASP A 144 6.87 11.57 0.11
CA ASP A 144 8.08 11.47 0.93
C ASP A 144 8.35 12.79 1.66
N ASP A 145 8.43 13.89 0.90
CA ASP A 145 8.65 15.25 1.45
C ASP A 145 7.53 15.65 2.43
N LEU A 146 6.28 15.38 2.07
CA LEU A 146 5.12 15.70 2.87
C LEU A 146 5.10 14.89 4.18
N GLY A 147 5.40 13.60 4.09
CA GLY A 147 5.49 12.70 5.22
C GLY A 147 6.54 13.16 6.23
N GLN A 148 7.75 13.48 5.77
CA GLN A 148 8.82 14.01 6.61
C GLN A 148 8.43 15.31 7.31
N GLN A 149 7.75 16.22 6.60
CA GLN A 149 7.25 17.49 7.18
C GLN A 149 6.23 17.25 8.30
N ILE A 150 5.35 16.25 8.16
CA ILE A 150 4.29 15.98 9.13
C ILE A 150 4.79 15.18 10.33
N THR A 151 5.58 14.13 10.07
CA THR A 151 6.00 13.18 11.10
C THR A 151 7.29 13.59 11.80
N GLY A 152 8.11 14.40 11.13
CA GLY A 152 9.46 14.72 11.57
C GLY A 152 10.44 13.57 11.37
N TYR A 153 10.11 12.55 10.58
CA TYR A 153 11.04 11.48 10.26
C TYR A 153 12.20 11.99 9.42
N GLU A 154 13.40 11.55 9.74
CA GLU A 154 14.61 12.00 9.03
C GLU A 154 14.76 11.35 7.66
N LYS A 155 14.09 10.23 7.42
CA LYS A 155 14.25 9.42 6.21
C LYS A 155 12.92 9.20 5.51
N ALA A 156 12.98 9.24 4.19
CA ALA A 156 11.95 8.77 3.28
C ALA A 156 12.62 8.30 1.98
N GLY A 157 12.11 7.25 1.34
CA GLY A 157 12.71 6.78 0.12
C GLY A 157 12.29 5.36 -0.27
N ASP A 158 12.98 4.79 -1.25
CA ASP A 158 12.68 3.43 -1.64
C ASP A 158 13.38 2.38 -0.75
N VAL A 159 12.77 1.22 -0.74
CA VAL A 159 13.24 0.11 0.10
C VAL A 159 14.62 -0.38 -0.37
N TYR A 160 14.91 -0.32 -1.67
CA TYR A 160 16.16 -0.86 -2.20
C TYR A 160 17.38 -0.01 -1.85
N ASP A 161 17.38 1.28 -2.21
CA ASP A 161 18.52 2.16 -2.02
C ASP A 161 18.56 2.77 -0.61
N ASP A 162 17.44 3.34 -0.17
CA ASP A 162 17.40 4.19 1.02
C ASP A 162 17.29 3.39 2.33
N TYR A 163 16.68 2.22 2.30
CA TYR A 163 16.56 1.32 3.44
C TYR A 163 17.51 0.13 3.35
N GLY A 164 17.51 -0.59 2.24
CA GLY A 164 18.26 -1.82 2.01
C GLY A 164 19.73 -1.60 1.65
N SER A 165 20.16 -0.35 1.40
CA SER A 165 21.53 -0.02 0.98
C SER A 165 21.99 -0.82 -0.25
N GLY A 166 21.09 -0.93 -1.25
CA GLY A 166 21.33 -1.70 -2.49
C GLY A 166 21.17 -3.21 -2.33
N GLN A 167 20.61 -3.68 -1.22
CA GLN A 167 20.27 -5.09 -1.04
C GLN A 167 18.78 -5.32 -1.33
N PRO A 168 18.43 -6.24 -2.24
CA PRO A 168 17.04 -6.47 -2.59
C PRO A 168 16.27 -7.16 -1.46
N LEU A 169 15.03 -6.71 -1.24
CA LEU A 169 14.06 -7.36 -0.39
C LEU A 169 12.90 -7.90 -1.26
N PHE A 170 12.58 -9.15 -1.09
CA PHE A 170 11.64 -9.87 -1.97
C PHE A 170 10.28 -10.10 -1.29
N GLY A 171 9.22 -10.24 -2.11
CA GLY A 171 7.88 -10.53 -1.64
C GLY A 171 7.22 -9.39 -0.86
N HIS A 172 7.60 -8.14 -1.12
CA HIS A 172 7.20 -6.98 -0.33
C HIS A 172 5.81 -6.46 -0.70
N GLY A 173 5.00 -6.08 0.32
CA GLY A 173 3.65 -5.57 0.13
C GLY A 173 3.54 -4.32 -0.76
N PRO A 174 4.32 -3.26 -0.53
CA PRO A 174 4.37 -2.07 -1.38
C PRO A 174 4.66 -2.35 -2.85
N ASP A 175 5.54 -3.32 -3.16
CA ASP A 175 5.82 -3.73 -4.54
C ASP A 175 4.59 -4.35 -5.18
N PHE A 176 3.92 -5.29 -4.51
CA PHE A 176 2.64 -5.82 -4.97
C PHE A 176 1.63 -4.70 -5.19
N GLY A 177 1.54 -3.76 -4.26
CA GLY A 177 0.63 -2.62 -4.33
C GLY A 177 0.81 -1.75 -5.57
N TYR A 178 2.04 -1.45 -5.91
CA TYR A 178 2.35 -0.66 -7.10
C TYR A 178 2.17 -1.46 -8.39
N TRP A 179 2.82 -2.63 -8.53
CA TRP A 179 2.87 -3.36 -9.80
C TRP A 179 1.62 -4.17 -10.12
N TYR A 180 0.98 -4.80 -9.15
CA TYR A 180 -0.16 -5.71 -9.40
C TYR A 180 -1.51 -5.11 -9.05
N TYR A 181 -1.52 -4.18 -8.09
CA TYR A 181 -2.75 -3.54 -7.66
C TYR A 181 -2.91 -2.11 -8.22
N GLY A 182 -1.82 -1.45 -8.59
CA GLY A 182 -1.81 -0.12 -9.20
C GLY A 182 -2.23 1.00 -8.26
N ALA A 183 -1.83 0.94 -6.99
CA ALA A 183 -2.10 1.93 -5.96
C ALA A 183 -0.81 2.58 -5.45
N VAL A 184 -0.94 3.70 -4.76
CA VAL A 184 0.11 4.21 -3.87
C VAL A 184 0.13 3.34 -2.63
N TRP A 185 1.27 2.70 -2.34
CA TRP A 185 1.43 1.91 -1.13
C TRP A 185 2.74 2.27 -0.44
N TYR A 186 2.63 2.68 0.81
CA TYR A 186 3.74 2.88 1.72
C TYR A 186 3.84 1.73 2.72
N GLY A 187 5.07 1.37 3.09
CA GLY A 187 5.38 0.44 4.18
C GLY A 187 6.16 1.20 5.25
N ASP A 188 5.48 2.09 5.97
CA ASP A 188 6.15 2.99 6.90
C ASP A 188 6.66 2.26 8.14
N GLU A 189 7.87 2.57 8.52
CA GLU A 189 8.44 2.17 9.81
C GLU A 189 8.27 3.28 10.84
N ILE A 190 7.63 2.97 11.98
CA ILE A 190 7.06 3.99 12.86
C ILE A 190 7.77 4.21 14.21
N TRP A 191 8.66 3.35 14.61
CA TRP A 191 9.30 3.42 15.92
C TRP A 191 10.81 3.35 15.81
N ASN A 192 11.53 4.11 16.62
CA ASN A 192 12.99 4.14 16.62
C ASN A 192 13.65 3.16 17.60
N GLY A 193 12.88 2.33 18.26
CA GLY A 193 13.40 1.35 19.22
C GLY A 193 13.75 1.93 20.61
N GLY A 194 13.25 3.13 20.90
CA GLY A 194 13.57 3.90 22.10
C GLY A 194 14.46 5.08 21.75
N GLN A 195 13.89 6.27 21.80
CA GLN A 195 14.70 7.47 21.52
C GLN A 195 15.55 7.82 22.71
N TYR A 196 16.84 7.74 22.53
CA TYR A 196 17.82 8.05 23.53
C TYR A 196 18.86 9.03 23.01
N LYS A 197 19.49 9.72 23.91
CA LYS A 197 20.62 10.63 23.70
C LYS A 197 21.86 10.03 24.32
N ASP A 198 22.99 10.55 24.02
CA ASP A 198 24.23 10.24 24.70
C ASP A 198 24.13 10.71 26.16
N TYR A 199 23.84 9.79 27.09
CA TYR A 199 23.64 10.07 28.51
C TYR A 199 24.93 10.03 29.30
N ASP A 200 25.95 9.29 28.85
CA ASP A 200 27.23 9.16 29.53
C ASP A 200 28.29 10.07 28.95
N GLY A 201 28.07 10.65 27.79
CA GLY A 201 28.93 11.65 27.18
C GLY A 201 30.17 11.05 26.48
N ASP A 202 30.11 9.79 26.09
CA ASP A 202 31.20 9.08 25.42
C ASP A 202 31.23 9.32 23.90
N GLY A 203 30.17 9.92 23.32
CA GLY A 203 30.02 10.27 21.91
C GLY A 203 29.29 9.23 21.08
N ASP A 204 28.97 8.08 21.64
CA ASP A 204 28.15 7.04 21.02
C ASP A 204 26.73 7.00 21.63
N LYS A 205 25.80 6.33 20.97
CA LYS A 205 24.48 6.03 21.50
C LYS A 205 24.32 4.53 21.52
N ASP A 206 24.48 3.95 22.67
CA ASP A 206 24.55 2.50 22.82
C ASP A 206 23.47 1.92 23.77
N GLN A 207 23.67 0.71 24.24
CA GLN A 207 22.72 0.04 25.13
C GLN A 207 22.67 0.65 26.54
N ILE A 208 23.72 1.34 26.97
CA ILE A 208 23.77 2.03 28.26
C ILE A 208 22.88 3.26 28.21
N ASP A 209 22.99 4.04 27.13
CA ASP A 209 22.11 5.17 26.90
C ASP A 209 20.64 4.75 26.76
N LEU A 210 20.39 3.64 26.06
CA LEU A 210 19.06 3.09 25.94
C LEU A 210 18.50 2.65 27.32
N LEU A 211 19.34 2.07 28.16
CA LEU A 211 18.96 1.68 29.51
C LEU A 211 18.63 2.90 30.38
N ARG A 212 19.44 3.95 30.29
CA ARG A 212 19.18 5.21 31.00
C ARG A 212 17.91 5.89 30.52
N TRP A 213 17.67 5.89 29.21
CA TRP A 213 16.40 6.37 28.65
C TRP A 213 15.21 5.58 29.21
N ASP A 214 15.32 4.25 29.25
CA ASP A 214 14.26 3.39 29.79
C ASP A 214 14.00 3.70 31.27
N ASP A 215 15.04 3.82 32.07
CA ASP A 215 14.92 4.12 33.52
C ASP A 215 14.35 5.53 33.77
N GLU A 216 14.75 6.54 33.01
CA GLU A 216 14.41 7.95 33.26
C GLU A 216 13.09 8.38 32.59
N GLU A 217 12.84 7.91 31.37
CA GLU A 217 11.73 8.39 30.54
C GLU A 217 10.63 7.33 30.30
N ASN A 218 10.94 6.06 30.53
CA ASN A 218 9.99 4.93 30.33
C ASN A 218 9.71 4.14 31.63
N ASN A 219 10.07 4.65 32.80
CA ASN A 219 9.89 4.01 34.11
C ASN A 219 10.52 2.61 34.24
N GLY A 220 11.51 2.27 33.46
CA GLY A 220 12.19 0.96 33.47
C GLY A 220 11.32 -0.18 32.92
N GLU A 221 10.25 0.11 32.18
CA GLU A 221 9.32 -0.90 31.67
C GLU A 221 9.85 -1.68 30.45
N GLY A 222 10.91 -1.17 29.81
CA GLY A 222 11.51 -1.77 28.62
C GLY A 222 12.50 -2.89 28.92
N PHE A 223 13.14 -2.87 30.09
CA PHE A 223 14.15 -3.86 30.46
C PHE A 223 13.59 -4.91 31.41
N ILE A 224 13.70 -6.17 31.02
CA ILE A 224 13.33 -7.31 31.86
C ILE A 224 14.54 -7.74 32.65
N GLU A 225 14.46 -7.67 33.98
CA GLU A 225 15.53 -8.10 34.85
C GLU A 225 15.91 -9.56 34.64
N TRP A 226 17.21 -9.84 34.73
CA TRP A 226 17.74 -11.18 34.56
C TRP A 226 17.19 -12.12 35.67
N LYS A 227 16.53 -13.19 35.23
CA LYS A 227 15.92 -14.19 36.13
C LYS A 227 16.43 -15.59 35.82
N PRO A 228 16.88 -16.36 36.79
CA PRO A 228 17.26 -17.74 36.57
C PRO A 228 16.05 -18.61 36.22
N ILE A 229 16.21 -19.43 35.20
CA ILE A 229 15.26 -20.47 34.83
C ILE A 229 15.97 -21.79 34.59
N ARG A 230 15.25 -22.91 34.74
CA ARG A 230 15.74 -24.23 34.39
C ARG A 230 15.53 -24.44 32.88
N HIS A 231 16.61 -24.75 32.16
CA HIS A 231 16.58 -24.97 30.73
C HIS A 231 16.87 -26.44 30.39
N PRO A 232 16.21 -27.07 29.40
CA PRO A 232 16.38 -28.48 29.05
C PRO A 232 17.82 -28.86 28.71
N LEU A 233 18.56 -27.97 28.07
CA LEU A 233 19.92 -28.23 27.54
C LEU A 233 21.05 -27.60 28.37
N HIS A 234 20.76 -26.65 29.26
CA HIS A 234 21.76 -25.83 29.97
C HIS A 234 21.51 -25.74 31.46
N ASP A 235 21.00 -26.76 32.12
CA ASP A 235 20.69 -26.81 33.57
C ASP A 235 20.08 -25.50 34.15
N SER A 236 20.86 -24.44 34.27
CA SER A 236 20.40 -23.16 34.73
C SER A 236 20.89 -22.05 33.77
N VAL A 237 19.96 -21.27 33.28
CA VAL A 237 20.21 -20.08 32.47
C VAL A 237 19.49 -18.87 33.07
N GLU A 238 19.88 -17.69 32.71
CA GLU A 238 19.14 -16.46 33.03
C GLU A 238 18.48 -15.92 31.77
N VAL A 239 17.23 -15.50 31.89
CA VAL A 239 16.46 -14.81 30.84
C VAL A 239 16.20 -13.38 31.23
N GLY A 240 16.36 -12.46 30.31
CA GLY A 240 16.20 -11.03 30.55
C GLY A 240 16.64 -10.19 29.35
N GLY A 241 16.87 -8.90 29.59
CA GLY A 241 17.25 -7.93 28.58
C GLY A 241 16.07 -7.11 28.08
N PHE A 242 16.29 -6.24 27.11
CA PHE A 242 15.24 -5.41 26.55
C PHE A 242 14.13 -6.26 25.92
N HIS A 243 12.88 -5.87 26.14
CA HIS A 243 11.72 -6.56 25.57
C HIS A 243 11.68 -6.39 24.06
N PRO A 244 11.82 -7.47 23.26
CA PRO A 244 12.00 -7.34 21.80
C PRO A 244 10.77 -6.77 21.09
N LYS A 245 9.56 -7.13 21.53
CA LYS A 245 8.31 -6.75 20.84
C LYS A 245 7.69 -5.45 21.37
N PHE A 246 7.56 -5.31 22.70
CA PHE A 246 6.84 -4.19 23.32
C PHE A 246 7.76 -3.07 23.84
N PHE A 247 9.01 -3.05 23.38
CA PHE A 247 9.95 -1.97 23.61
C PHE A 247 10.81 -1.71 22.36
N SER A 248 11.52 -2.75 21.87
CA SER A 248 12.40 -2.56 20.72
C SER A 248 11.65 -2.40 19.39
N GLN A 249 10.55 -3.11 19.18
CA GLN A 249 9.79 -3.10 17.93
C GLN A 249 8.47 -2.33 17.98
N ASN A 250 7.95 -2.04 19.15
CA ASN A 250 6.75 -1.22 19.31
C ASN A 250 6.99 -0.18 20.39
N PRO A 251 6.44 1.04 20.24
CA PRO A 251 6.54 2.04 21.29
C PRO A 251 5.88 1.51 22.56
N PRO A 252 6.49 1.75 23.73
CA PRO A 252 5.81 1.56 25.00
C PRO A 252 4.51 2.36 25.07
N ALA A 253 3.57 1.91 25.87
CA ALA A 253 2.22 2.50 25.93
C ALA A 253 2.22 4.02 26.17
N ALA A 254 3.15 4.53 26.98
CA ALA A 254 3.30 5.95 27.26
C ALA A 254 3.70 6.80 26.04
N HIS A 255 4.38 6.20 25.08
CA HIS A 255 4.87 6.88 23.87
C HIS A 255 4.03 6.58 22.62
N LEU A 256 3.08 5.65 22.70
CA LEU A 256 2.32 5.15 21.55
C LEU A 256 1.53 6.26 20.85
N GLU A 257 0.84 7.12 21.60
CA GLU A 257 -0.03 8.17 21.05
C GLU A 257 0.74 9.13 20.15
N GLU A 258 1.95 9.52 20.54
CA GLU A 258 2.80 10.40 19.73
C GLU A 258 3.08 9.79 18.35
N TRP A 259 3.53 8.55 18.32
CA TRP A 259 3.94 7.88 17.08
C TRP A 259 2.77 7.57 16.16
N VAL A 260 1.66 7.06 16.70
CA VAL A 260 0.48 6.76 15.88
C VAL A 260 -0.22 8.01 15.37
N SER A 261 -0.19 9.11 16.14
CA SER A 261 -0.77 10.40 15.71
C SER A 261 -0.03 11.00 14.51
N LYS A 262 1.30 10.97 14.51
CA LYS A 262 2.12 11.38 13.37
C LYS A 262 1.73 10.60 12.12
N GLN A 263 1.64 9.29 12.22
CA GLN A 263 1.30 8.41 11.11
C GLN A 263 -0.14 8.61 10.62
N ALA A 264 -1.08 8.78 11.54
CA ALA A 264 -2.48 9.08 11.19
C ALA A 264 -2.61 10.39 10.43
N LEU A 265 -1.89 11.44 10.83
CA LEU A 265 -1.87 12.73 10.13
C LEU A 265 -1.30 12.60 8.72
N PHE A 266 -0.23 11.85 8.53
CA PHE A 266 0.32 11.59 7.19
C PHE A 266 -0.69 10.85 6.31
N ASN A 267 -1.33 9.80 6.83
CA ASN A 267 -2.36 9.07 6.09
C ASN A 267 -3.53 9.95 5.69
N LEU A 268 -4.02 10.81 6.60
CA LEU A 268 -5.09 11.76 6.30
C LEU A 268 -4.68 12.80 5.26
N GLU A 269 -3.42 13.23 5.27
CA GLU A 269 -2.93 14.17 4.26
C GLU A 269 -2.85 13.53 2.87
N MET A 270 -2.39 12.28 2.75
CA MET A 270 -2.45 11.54 1.47
C MET A 270 -3.88 11.47 0.93
N VAL A 271 -4.87 11.22 1.78
CA VAL A 271 -6.30 11.14 1.39
C VAL A 271 -6.81 12.45 0.79
N LYS A 272 -6.33 13.61 1.25
CA LYS A 272 -6.73 14.91 0.67
C LYS A 272 -6.32 15.09 -0.79
N HIS A 273 -5.36 14.31 -1.26
CA HIS A 273 -4.87 14.36 -2.64
C HIS A 273 -5.59 13.42 -3.60
N LEU A 274 -6.50 12.57 -3.09
CA LEU A 274 -7.26 11.62 -3.91
C LEU A 274 -8.01 12.32 -5.04
N PRO A 275 -8.22 11.67 -6.17
CA PRO A 275 -9.01 12.21 -7.26
C PRO A 275 -10.45 12.47 -6.79
N ARG A 276 -11.01 13.59 -7.23
CA ARG A 276 -12.38 14.00 -6.95
C ARG A 276 -13.01 14.50 -8.23
N LEU A 277 -14.15 13.97 -8.60
CA LEU A 277 -14.83 14.35 -9.83
C LEU A 277 -15.90 15.40 -9.59
N GLU A 278 -15.98 16.35 -10.50
CA GLU A 278 -17.05 17.36 -10.58
C GLU A 278 -17.54 17.49 -12.02
N TRP A 279 -18.81 17.80 -12.19
CA TRP A 279 -19.37 18.08 -13.49
C TRP A 279 -18.82 19.40 -14.07
N GLU A 280 -18.38 19.34 -15.32
CA GLU A 280 -18.03 20.55 -16.06
C GLU A 280 -19.20 21.00 -16.92
N GLU A 281 -19.48 20.31 -18.01
CA GLU A 281 -20.56 20.65 -18.92
C GLU A 281 -21.09 19.45 -19.71
N ALA A 282 -22.32 19.62 -20.25
CA ALA A 282 -22.88 18.77 -21.29
C ALA A 282 -23.20 19.65 -22.49
N VAL A 283 -22.50 19.45 -23.60
CA VAL A 283 -22.64 20.29 -24.82
C VAL A 283 -23.27 19.48 -25.92
N VAL A 284 -24.32 20.01 -26.52
CA VAL A 284 -25.01 19.43 -27.69
C VAL A 284 -24.69 20.26 -28.93
N LYS A 285 -24.10 19.64 -29.95
CA LYS A 285 -23.77 20.29 -31.23
C LYS A 285 -24.40 19.53 -32.36
N ARG A 286 -25.24 20.23 -33.18
CA ARG A 286 -25.75 19.64 -34.40
C ARG A 286 -24.63 19.52 -35.44
N VAL A 287 -24.46 18.27 -35.95
CA VAL A 287 -23.37 17.93 -36.90
C VAL A 287 -23.89 17.91 -38.32
N LYS A 288 -25.09 17.32 -38.54
CA LYS A 288 -25.65 17.11 -39.87
C LYS A 288 -27.16 17.13 -39.84
N ARG A 289 -27.80 17.81 -40.82
CA ARG A 289 -29.24 17.73 -41.05
C ARG A 289 -29.48 16.76 -42.22
N HIS A 290 -30.53 15.98 -42.08
CA HIS A 290 -30.99 15.02 -43.07
C HIS A 290 -32.31 15.46 -43.72
N LYS A 291 -32.70 14.83 -44.80
CA LYS A 291 -34.05 14.99 -45.37
C LYS A 291 -35.10 14.40 -44.42
N GLY A 292 -36.21 15.10 -44.18
CA GLY A 292 -37.31 14.61 -43.36
C GLY A 292 -37.00 14.76 -41.85
N ASP A 293 -36.93 15.98 -41.33
CA ASP A 293 -36.96 16.37 -39.93
C ASP A 293 -36.04 15.56 -38.99
N SER A 294 -34.92 15.03 -39.48
CA SER A 294 -33.91 14.34 -38.67
C SER A 294 -32.57 15.02 -38.74
N ALA A 295 -31.80 14.95 -37.66
CA ALA A 295 -30.46 15.50 -37.58
C ALA A 295 -29.54 14.67 -36.68
N ASP A 296 -28.25 14.71 -36.99
CA ASP A 296 -27.20 14.10 -36.16
C ASP A 296 -26.61 15.15 -35.22
N TYR A 297 -26.45 14.76 -33.96
CA TYR A 297 -25.90 15.59 -32.91
C TYR A 297 -24.70 14.89 -32.26
N ASP A 298 -23.69 15.67 -31.89
CA ASP A 298 -22.66 15.26 -30.93
C ASP A 298 -23.06 15.76 -29.53
N LEU A 299 -23.25 14.84 -28.62
CA LEU A 299 -23.40 15.08 -27.19
C LEU A 299 -22.01 14.88 -26.54
N THR A 300 -21.40 15.97 -26.13
CA THR A 300 -20.12 15.96 -25.41
C THR A 300 -20.38 16.11 -23.92
N ILE A 301 -19.96 15.11 -23.16
CA ILE A 301 -20.03 15.12 -21.71
C ILE A 301 -18.64 15.36 -21.16
N ARG A 302 -18.47 16.40 -20.32
CA ARG A 302 -17.22 16.78 -19.67
C ARG A 302 -17.35 16.76 -18.15
N PHE A 303 -16.31 16.25 -17.52
CA PHE A 303 -16.15 16.24 -16.07
C PHE A 303 -14.71 16.65 -15.74
N ARG A 304 -14.49 17.17 -14.56
CA ARG A 304 -13.17 17.60 -14.07
C ARG A 304 -12.74 16.73 -12.90
N ASN A 305 -11.49 16.32 -12.90
CA ASN A 305 -10.84 15.80 -11.70
C ASN A 305 -10.28 17.01 -10.90
N THR A 306 -10.98 17.42 -9.85
CA THR A 306 -10.55 18.55 -8.97
C THR A 306 -9.55 18.08 -7.90
N GLY A 307 -9.33 16.78 -7.75
CA GLY A 307 -8.26 16.23 -6.92
C GLY A 307 -6.88 16.44 -7.53
N ARG A 308 -5.83 16.14 -6.78
CA ARG A 308 -4.45 16.29 -7.24
C ARG A 308 -3.93 15.04 -7.92
N LEU A 309 -4.21 13.85 -7.36
CA LEU A 309 -3.86 12.58 -7.99
C LEU A 309 -4.69 12.34 -9.26
N PRO A 310 -4.13 11.67 -10.28
CA PRO A 310 -4.91 11.21 -11.44
C PRO A 310 -5.95 10.17 -11.00
N THR A 311 -6.94 9.86 -11.84
CA THR A 311 -7.90 8.77 -11.54
C THR A 311 -7.26 7.38 -11.52
N ALA A 312 -6.05 7.24 -12.07
CA ALA A 312 -5.19 6.07 -11.93
C ALA A 312 -3.72 6.45 -12.13
N LEU A 313 -2.80 5.78 -11.42
CA LEU A 313 -1.36 5.86 -11.69
C LEU A 313 -1.05 5.31 -13.08
N SER A 314 0.09 5.71 -13.66
CA SER A 314 0.55 5.20 -14.95
C SER A 314 0.72 3.68 -14.95
N GLN A 315 1.26 3.12 -13.87
CA GLN A 315 1.36 1.68 -13.66
C GLN A 315 -0.03 1.00 -13.67
N ALA A 316 -1.03 1.65 -13.09
CA ALA A 316 -2.38 1.10 -12.99
C ALA A 316 -3.05 0.87 -14.36
N HIS A 317 -2.60 1.55 -15.42
CA HIS A 317 -3.08 1.30 -16.77
C HIS A 317 -2.83 -0.14 -17.26
N LEU A 318 -1.84 -0.81 -16.68
CA LEU A 318 -1.50 -2.20 -16.97
C LEU A 318 -2.27 -3.20 -16.09
N VAL A 319 -2.95 -2.71 -15.04
CA VAL A 319 -3.63 -3.55 -14.05
C VAL A 319 -5.10 -3.74 -14.43
N LYS A 320 -5.50 -4.97 -14.77
CA LYS A 320 -6.82 -5.27 -15.32
C LYS A 320 -8.02 -4.91 -14.43
N ILE A 321 -7.84 -4.85 -13.12
CA ILE A 321 -8.92 -4.46 -12.17
C ILE A 321 -9.16 -2.95 -12.17
N VAL A 322 -8.20 -2.14 -12.61
CA VAL A 322 -8.35 -0.69 -12.74
C VAL A 322 -8.87 -0.39 -14.15
N LYS A 323 -10.07 0.13 -14.24
CA LYS A 323 -10.71 0.41 -15.53
C LYS A 323 -10.55 1.89 -15.89
N PRO A 324 -10.41 2.20 -17.19
CA PRO A 324 -10.52 3.58 -17.65
C PRO A 324 -11.82 4.23 -17.16
N ASP A 325 -11.77 5.54 -16.95
CA ASP A 325 -12.96 6.33 -16.64
C ASP A 325 -13.99 6.15 -17.75
N GLU A 326 -15.23 5.95 -17.39
CA GLU A 326 -16.33 5.64 -18.31
C GLU A 326 -17.43 6.66 -18.14
N VAL A 327 -17.84 7.30 -19.23
CA VAL A 327 -19.07 8.07 -19.26
C VAL A 327 -20.21 7.16 -19.74
N ARG A 328 -21.25 7.11 -18.95
CA ARG A 328 -22.46 6.33 -19.25
C ARG A 328 -23.64 7.28 -19.43
N ILE A 329 -24.41 7.09 -20.50
CA ILE A 329 -25.63 7.83 -20.77
C ILE A 329 -26.84 6.90 -20.82
N VAL A 330 -27.97 7.39 -20.33
CA VAL A 330 -29.28 6.75 -20.39
C VAL A 330 -30.24 7.78 -20.96
N PHE A 331 -31.04 7.39 -21.95
CA PHE A 331 -32.12 8.23 -22.48
C PHE A 331 -33.45 7.88 -21.82
N ASP A 332 -34.27 8.91 -21.56
CA ASP A 332 -35.61 8.74 -21.06
C ASP A 332 -36.49 8.23 -22.23
N ALA A 333 -36.69 6.93 -22.29
CA ALA A 333 -37.58 6.30 -23.29
C ALA A 333 -38.77 5.65 -22.58
N SER A 334 -39.99 6.02 -22.99
CA SER A 334 -41.20 5.33 -22.53
C SER A 334 -41.28 3.95 -23.19
N LYS A 335 -41.53 2.91 -22.40
CA LYS A 335 -41.73 1.56 -22.95
C LYS A 335 -42.94 1.57 -23.91
N GLY A 336 -42.70 1.14 -25.15
CA GLY A 336 -43.76 0.98 -26.17
C GLY A 336 -43.96 2.17 -27.12
N GLU A 337 -43.20 3.26 -26.97
CA GLU A 337 -43.23 4.37 -27.91
C GLU A 337 -42.16 4.19 -29.01
N LYS A 338 -42.47 4.70 -30.22
CA LYS A 338 -41.50 4.73 -31.32
C LYS A 338 -40.29 5.55 -30.91
N LEU A 339 -39.10 4.95 -30.94
CA LEU A 339 -37.85 5.63 -30.58
C LEU A 339 -37.61 6.82 -31.50
N GLN A 340 -37.52 8.01 -30.91
CA GLN A 340 -37.22 9.25 -31.61
C GLN A 340 -35.74 9.54 -31.74
N TYR A 341 -34.87 8.58 -31.38
CA TYR A 341 -33.43 8.70 -31.51
C TYR A 341 -32.76 7.36 -31.91
N ARG A 342 -31.55 7.47 -32.42
CA ARG A 342 -30.65 6.34 -32.69
C ARG A 342 -29.23 6.75 -32.35
N VAL A 343 -28.55 5.96 -31.53
CA VAL A 343 -27.11 6.15 -31.28
C VAL A 343 -26.32 5.61 -32.47
N LEU A 344 -25.43 6.42 -32.99
CA LEU A 344 -24.63 6.11 -34.18
C LEU A 344 -23.22 5.59 -33.84
N ASP A 345 -22.84 5.62 -32.58
CA ASP A 345 -21.57 5.10 -32.12
C ASP A 345 -21.49 3.58 -32.29
N PRO A 346 -20.28 3.05 -32.52
CA PRO A 346 -20.11 1.61 -32.63
C PRO A 346 -20.46 0.95 -31.29
N VAL A 347 -21.35 -0.04 -31.34
CA VAL A 347 -21.63 -0.89 -30.17
C VAL A 347 -20.40 -1.74 -29.88
N PRO A 348 -19.94 -1.86 -28.62
CA PRO A 348 -18.84 -2.74 -28.26
C PRO A 348 -19.03 -4.17 -28.80
N GLU A 349 -17.95 -4.80 -29.25
CA GLU A 349 -18.00 -6.13 -29.89
C GLU A 349 -18.66 -7.24 -29.05
N THR A 350 -18.54 -7.15 -27.73
CA THR A 350 -19.20 -8.08 -26.79
C THR A 350 -20.71 -8.09 -26.93
N ARG A 351 -21.35 -6.96 -27.30
CA ARG A 351 -22.79 -6.86 -27.54
C ARG A 351 -23.18 -7.14 -29.00
N ARG A 352 -22.25 -7.10 -29.94
CA ARG A 352 -22.50 -7.46 -31.35
C ARG A 352 -22.90 -8.94 -31.51
N ARG A 353 -22.34 -9.84 -30.72
CA ARG A 353 -22.67 -11.28 -30.76
C ARG A 353 -24.08 -11.58 -30.24
N GLU A 354 -24.52 -10.88 -29.22
CA GLU A 354 -25.91 -11.01 -28.72
C GLU A 354 -26.92 -10.39 -29.66
N SER A 355 -26.58 -9.27 -30.31
CA SER A 355 -27.41 -8.57 -31.29
C SER A 355 -27.56 -9.29 -32.64
N MET A 356 -26.68 -10.22 -33.00
CA MET A 356 -26.80 -10.99 -34.26
C MET A 356 -27.88 -12.09 -34.23
N MET A 357 -28.43 -12.40 -33.04
CA MET A 357 -29.48 -13.40 -32.88
C MET A 357 -30.88 -12.81 -32.73
N VAL A 358 -31.03 -11.49 -32.77
CA VAL A 358 -32.34 -10.82 -32.64
C VAL A 358 -32.71 -10.18 -33.99
N ASN A 359 -33.91 -10.42 -34.48
CA ASN A 359 -34.46 -9.80 -35.69
C ASN A 359 -34.38 -8.27 -35.59
N ASP A 360 -34.11 -7.59 -36.70
CA ASP A 360 -33.88 -6.14 -36.78
C ASP A 360 -35.07 -5.29 -36.27
N ASP A 361 -36.27 -5.85 -36.17
CA ASP A 361 -37.48 -5.16 -35.72
C ASP A 361 -37.72 -5.15 -34.21
N GLU A 362 -36.95 -5.94 -33.45
CA GLU A 362 -37.06 -6.05 -31.96
C GLU A 362 -35.82 -5.55 -31.24
N ARG A 363 -35.00 -4.67 -31.81
CA ARG A 363 -33.86 -4.10 -31.13
C ARG A 363 -34.31 -3.26 -29.94
N SER A 364 -34.30 -3.87 -28.77
CA SER A 364 -34.36 -3.13 -27.52
C SER A 364 -33.18 -2.17 -27.49
N THR A 365 -33.42 -0.89 -27.24
CA THR A 365 -32.35 0.07 -26.90
C THR A 365 -31.58 -0.48 -25.73
N PRO A 366 -30.26 -0.48 -25.77
CA PRO A 366 -29.48 -0.88 -24.62
C PRO A 366 -29.90 0.00 -23.43
N GLU A 367 -30.03 -0.61 -22.28
CA GLU A 367 -30.40 0.07 -21.02
C GLU A 367 -29.51 1.31 -20.76
N PHE A 368 -28.28 1.26 -21.21
CA PHE A 368 -27.34 2.40 -21.19
C PHE A 368 -26.33 2.27 -22.34
N ILE A 369 -25.72 3.39 -22.67
CA ILE A 369 -24.61 3.49 -23.63
C ILE A 369 -23.40 4.04 -22.90
N SER A 370 -22.25 3.44 -23.08
CA SER A 370 -21.04 3.88 -22.39
C SER A 370 -19.86 4.09 -23.36
N LYS A 371 -19.00 5.04 -23.00
CA LYS A 371 -17.72 5.30 -23.67
C LYS A 371 -16.60 5.50 -22.67
N PRO A 372 -15.40 4.96 -22.95
CA PRO A 372 -14.23 5.27 -22.16
C PRO A 372 -13.84 6.75 -22.38
N ALA A 373 -13.45 7.40 -21.28
CA ALA A 373 -12.86 8.74 -21.26
C ALA A 373 -11.34 8.71 -20.96
N GLY A 374 -10.74 7.52 -20.85
CA GLY A 374 -9.35 7.34 -20.49
C GLY A 374 -9.13 7.39 -18.98
N PHE A 375 -7.97 7.87 -18.54
CA PHE A 375 -7.66 8.13 -17.14
C PHE A 375 -7.40 9.63 -17.02
N THR A 376 -8.12 10.28 -16.09
CA THR A 376 -8.13 11.74 -16.00
C THR A 376 -7.07 12.25 -15.03
N PRO A 377 -6.05 13.00 -15.49
CA PRO A 377 -5.06 13.60 -14.59
C PRO A 377 -5.67 14.56 -13.58
N GLY A 378 -4.95 14.81 -12.47
CA GLY A 378 -5.35 15.81 -11.50
C GLY A 378 -5.47 17.21 -12.10
N GLY A 379 -6.55 17.92 -11.82
CA GLY A 379 -6.88 19.24 -12.38
C GLY A 379 -7.40 19.21 -13.83
N ALA A 380 -7.34 18.07 -14.54
CA ALA A 380 -7.71 17.96 -15.95
C ALA A 380 -9.20 17.66 -16.16
N ILE A 381 -9.65 17.84 -17.39
CA ILE A 381 -10.98 17.50 -17.87
C ILE A 381 -10.95 16.15 -18.59
N GLY A 382 -11.83 15.24 -18.18
CA GLY A 382 -12.20 14.03 -18.90
C GLY A 382 -13.38 14.29 -19.83
N GLU A 383 -13.40 13.65 -21.00
CA GLU A 383 -14.42 13.90 -22.00
C GLU A 383 -14.85 12.60 -22.70
N ALA A 384 -16.15 12.52 -23.01
CA ALA A 384 -16.67 11.53 -23.96
C ALA A 384 -17.70 12.17 -24.89
N VAL A 385 -17.63 11.79 -26.18
CA VAL A 385 -18.53 12.32 -27.22
C VAL A 385 -19.38 11.20 -27.76
N PHE A 386 -20.71 11.38 -27.74
CA PHE A 386 -21.70 10.44 -28.26
C PHE A 386 -22.35 11.03 -29.48
N ARG A 387 -22.42 10.28 -30.60
CA ARG A 387 -23.13 10.70 -31.78
C ARG A 387 -24.54 10.10 -31.81
N VAL A 388 -25.55 10.97 -31.84
CA VAL A 388 -26.96 10.60 -31.74
C VAL A 388 -27.72 11.21 -32.91
N ARG A 389 -28.48 10.38 -33.64
CA ARG A 389 -29.48 10.85 -34.60
C ARG A 389 -30.80 11.03 -33.87
N VAL A 390 -31.42 12.20 -34.03
CA VAL A 390 -32.77 12.52 -33.55
C VAL A 390 -33.71 12.62 -34.74
N PHE A 391 -34.89 12.05 -34.60
CA PHE A 391 -35.95 12.03 -35.58
C PHE A 391 -37.09 12.98 -35.20
N ASP A 392 -37.85 13.43 -36.18
CA ASP A 392 -39.08 14.22 -36.04
C ASP A 392 -38.88 15.53 -35.24
N ASN A 393 -37.69 16.11 -35.27
CA ASN A 393 -37.26 17.28 -34.46
C ASN A 393 -37.60 17.14 -32.96
N ALA A 394 -37.59 15.94 -32.44
CA ALA A 394 -37.93 15.67 -31.05
C ALA A 394 -36.90 16.30 -30.09
N ALA A 395 -37.32 16.56 -28.87
CA ALA A 395 -36.43 16.83 -27.75
C ALA A 395 -36.20 15.52 -26.99
N ILE A 396 -34.97 15.08 -26.86
CA ILE A 396 -34.59 13.85 -26.20
C ILE A 396 -33.92 14.17 -24.88
N ASN A 397 -34.54 13.75 -23.79
CA ASN A 397 -33.97 13.88 -22.45
C ASN A 397 -33.12 12.66 -22.11
N GLY A 398 -32.17 12.85 -21.27
CA GLY A 398 -31.33 11.77 -20.76
C GLY A 398 -30.48 12.18 -19.56
N LYS A 399 -29.78 11.21 -19.02
CA LYS A 399 -28.88 11.37 -17.87
C LYS A 399 -27.49 10.81 -18.21
N ALA A 400 -26.46 11.51 -17.78
CA ALA A 400 -25.08 11.08 -17.85
C ALA A 400 -24.54 10.79 -16.45
N THR A 401 -23.76 9.72 -16.31
CA THR A 401 -23.04 9.34 -15.08
C THR A 401 -21.60 9.08 -15.45
N VAL A 402 -20.65 9.43 -14.60
CA VAL A 402 -19.23 9.05 -14.78
C VAL A 402 -18.87 7.99 -13.76
N LEU A 403 -18.27 6.93 -14.24
CA LEU A 403 -17.81 5.80 -13.43
C LEU A 403 -16.29 5.74 -13.47
N THR A 404 -15.66 5.67 -12.33
CA THR A 404 -14.22 5.49 -12.24
C THR A 404 -13.88 4.42 -11.22
N THR A 405 -12.72 3.81 -11.34
CA THR A 405 -12.29 2.80 -10.36
C THR A 405 -11.85 3.46 -9.05
N ARG A 406 -11.13 4.60 -9.12
CA ARG A 406 -10.45 5.20 -7.97
C ARG A 406 -11.04 6.52 -7.46
N ALA A 407 -11.86 7.19 -8.28
CA ALA A 407 -12.52 8.44 -7.89
C ALA A 407 -14.03 8.27 -7.60
N GLY A 408 -14.51 7.02 -7.62
CA GLY A 408 -15.91 6.71 -7.36
C GLY A 408 -16.83 7.01 -8.55
N ILE A 409 -18.07 7.33 -8.23
CA ILE A 409 -19.13 7.62 -9.20
C ILE A 409 -19.53 9.07 -9.08
N LEU A 410 -19.53 9.79 -10.21
CA LEU A 410 -20.13 11.11 -10.29
C LEU A 410 -21.61 10.93 -10.63
N GLU A 411 -22.45 11.33 -9.70
CA GLU A 411 -23.92 11.15 -9.78
C GLU A 411 -24.52 11.74 -11.04
N ALA A 412 -25.66 11.22 -11.47
CA ALA A 412 -26.27 11.52 -12.74
C ALA A 412 -26.59 13.01 -12.94
N ARG A 413 -26.20 13.55 -14.12
CA ARG A 413 -26.55 14.89 -14.59
C ARG A 413 -27.49 14.79 -15.78
N GLU A 414 -28.58 15.54 -15.76
CA GLU A 414 -29.55 15.60 -16.86
C GLU A 414 -29.00 16.40 -18.05
N PHE A 415 -29.37 15.98 -19.24
CA PHE A 415 -29.13 16.70 -20.51
C PHE A 415 -30.34 16.59 -21.43
N VAL A 416 -30.41 17.53 -22.40
CA VAL A 416 -31.45 17.54 -23.42
C VAL A 416 -30.78 17.71 -24.80
N ILE A 417 -31.12 16.83 -25.75
CA ILE A 417 -30.78 17.00 -27.15
C ILE A 417 -32.04 17.56 -27.85
N SER A 418 -31.99 18.80 -28.26
CA SER A 418 -33.11 19.48 -28.94
C SER A 418 -32.69 20.11 -30.26
N SER A 419 -33.66 20.31 -31.15
CA SER A 419 -33.46 20.91 -32.47
C SER A 419 -33.40 22.43 -32.50
N LEU A 420 -33.25 23.09 -31.34
CA LEU A 420 -33.14 24.55 -31.26
C LEU A 420 -31.99 25.13 -32.06
#